data_32b686597f7885585141565b5b0eb3ef
#
_entry.id   32b686597f7885585141565b5b0eb3ef
#
_cell.length_a   1.000
_cell.length_b   1.000
_cell.length_c   1.000
_cell.angle_alpha   90.00
_cell.angle_beta   90.00
_cell.angle_gamma   90.00
#
_symmetry.space_group_name_H-M   'P 1'
#
loop_
_entity.id
_entity.type
_entity.pdbx_description
1 polymer ?
#
loop_
_entity_poly.entity_id
_entity_poly.type
_entity_poly.pdbx_seq_one_letter_code
_entity_poly.pdbx_strand_id
1 'polypeptide(L)' 'MFQILKEKIGNTANVVEDYGGYEITVIDNEKFPWVEIFSLLLDSGFQVWIDKQNSHIQILSKPEVN' A
#
# COMPACT_ATOMS: atom_id res chain seq x y z
N MET A 1 9.26 7.60 2.61
CA MET A 1 7.92 7.04 2.32
C MET A 1 7.73 5.63 2.90
N PHE A 2 8.68 4.72 2.65
CA PHE A 2 8.56 3.33 3.13
C PHE A 2 8.36 3.24 4.64
N GLN A 3 9.16 3.97 5.40
CA GLN A 3 9.08 3.95 6.86
C GLN A 3 7.75 4.50 7.35
N ILE A 4 7.26 5.56 6.71
CA ILE A 4 5.96 6.15 7.05
C ILE A 4 4.83 5.16 6.77
N LEU A 5 4.90 4.46 5.65
CA LEU A 5 3.90 3.43 5.33
C LEU A 5 3.92 2.32 6.38
N LYS A 6 5.10 1.85 6.75
CA LYS A 6 5.22 0.79 7.75
C LYS A 6 4.65 1.20 9.10
N GLU A 7 4.89 2.44 9.51
CA GLU A 7 4.37 2.94 10.78
C GLU A 7 2.84 3.02 10.77
N LYS A 8 2.27 3.53 9.69
CA LYS A 8 0.81 3.67 9.58
C LYS A 8 0.11 2.32 9.45
N ILE A 9 0.72 1.39 8.73
CA ILE A 9 0.15 0.06 8.50
C ILE A 9 0.23 -0.81 9.76
N GLY A 10 1.34 -0.68 10.52
CA GLY A 10 1.55 -1.51 11.70
C GLY A 10 1.56 -2.99 11.34
N ASN A 11 0.77 -3.79 12.04
CA ASN A 11 0.66 -5.23 11.80
C ASN A 11 -0.58 -5.62 11.00
N THR A 12 -1.28 -4.64 10.40
CA THR A 12 -2.50 -4.92 9.61
C THR A 12 -2.19 -5.39 8.20
N ALA A 13 -0.97 -5.22 7.74
CA ALA A 13 -0.54 -5.62 6.41
C ALA A 13 0.97 -5.76 6.38
N ASN A 14 1.48 -6.37 5.30
CA ASN A 14 2.90 -6.41 5.01
C ASN A 14 3.18 -5.50 3.83
N VAL A 15 4.26 -4.72 3.92
CA VAL A 15 4.66 -3.84 2.83
C VAL A 15 6.11 -4.13 2.45
N VAL A 16 6.37 -4.22 1.14
CA VAL A 16 7.71 -4.39 0.60
C VAL A 16 7.92 -3.37 -0.50
N GLU A 17 9.18 -2.99 -0.71
CA GLU A 17 9.54 -2.14 -1.83
C GLU A 17 9.75 -3.00 -3.06
N ASP A 18 9.29 -2.52 -4.22
CA ASP A 18 9.38 -3.27 -5.47
C ASP A 18 9.51 -2.32 -6.64
N TYR A 19 10.65 -2.32 -7.30
CA TYR A 19 10.92 -1.51 -8.51
C TYR A 19 10.49 -0.04 -8.38
N GLY A 20 10.90 0.59 -7.30
CA GLY A 20 10.59 2.00 -7.05
C GLY A 20 9.21 2.26 -6.49
N GLY A 21 8.42 1.24 -6.33
CA GLY A 21 7.09 1.34 -5.74
C GLY A 21 6.94 0.46 -4.52
N TYR A 22 5.70 0.14 -4.20
CA TYR A 22 5.40 -0.65 -3.00
C TYR A 22 4.38 -1.72 -3.32
N GLU A 23 4.49 -2.83 -2.61
CA GLU A 23 3.52 -3.91 -2.67
C GLU A 23 3.04 -4.15 -1.24
N ILE A 24 1.75 -3.98 -1.03
CA ILE A 24 1.15 -4.09 0.29
C ILE A 24 0.16 -5.25 0.27
N THR A 25 0.40 -6.24 1.14
CA THR A 25 -0.52 -7.39 1.29
C THR A 25 -1.30 -7.19 2.57
N VAL A 26 -2.60 -6.93 2.45
CA VAL A 26 -3.46 -6.64 3.59
C VAL A 26 -3.78 -7.94 4.32
N ILE A 27 -3.53 -7.98 5.64
CA ILE A 27 -3.80 -9.12 6.50
C ILE A 27 -5.11 -8.92 7.24
N ASP A 28 -5.31 -7.73 7.81
CA ASP A 28 -6.50 -7.40 8.58
C ASP A 28 -7.24 -6.25 7.88
N ASN A 29 -8.21 -6.59 7.02
CA ASN A 29 -8.91 -5.58 6.24
C ASN A 29 -9.77 -4.65 7.08
N GLU A 30 -10.19 -5.06 8.26
CA GLU A 30 -11.02 -4.21 9.10
C GLU A 30 -10.22 -3.11 9.78
N LYS A 31 -8.97 -3.41 10.13
CA LYS A 31 -8.10 -2.48 10.85
C LYS A 31 -7.13 -1.74 9.95
N PHE A 32 -6.99 -2.20 8.71
CA PHE A 32 -6.08 -1.54 7.77
C PHE A 32 -6.55 -0.10 7.51
N PRO A 33 -5.66 0.88 7.61
CA PRO A 33 -6.06 2.30 7.43
C PRO A 33 -6.16 2.66 5.94
N TRP A 34 -7.22 2.22 5.28
CA TRP A 34 -7.40 2.35 3.82
C TRP A 34 -7.27 3.78 3.34
N VAL A 35 -8.05 4.69 3.92
CA VAL A 35 -8.09 6.06 3.46
C VAL A 35 -6.74 6.74 3.65
N GLU A 36 -6.11 6.54 4.81
CA GLU A 36 -4.81 7.15 5.09
C GLU A 36 -3.74 6.67 4.12
N ILE A 37 -3.71 5.37 3.84
CA ILE A 37 -2.68 4.80 2.96
C ILE A 37 -2.91 5.25 1.51
N PHE A 38 -4.15 5.21 1.04
CA PHE A 38 -4.45 5.66 -0.33
C PHE A 38 -4.16 7.15 -0.48
N SER A 39 -4.57 7.97 0.48
CA SER A 39 -4.31 9.41 0.44
C SER A 39 -2.82 9.70 0.43
N LEU A 40 -2.05 9.00 1.26
CA LEU A 40 -0.61 9.19 1.33
C LEU A 40 0.05 8.86 -0.01
N LEU A 41 -0.31 7.73 -0.61
CA LEU A 41 0.27 7.32 -1.88
C LEU A 41 -0.11 8.25 -3.01
N LEU A 42 -1.40 8.58 -3.12
CA LEU A 42 -1.88 9.44 -4.19
C LEU A 42 -1.32 10.86 -4.06
N ASP A 43 -1.28 11.40 -2.85
CA ASP A 43 -0.74 12.74 -2.60
C ASP A 43 0.76 12.81 -2.87
N SER A 44 1.44 11.68 -2.80
CA SER A 44 2.87 11.59 -3.07
C SER A 44 3.19 11.33 -4.54
N GLY A 45 2.19 11.32 -5.40
CA GLY A 45 2.37 11.12 -6.83
C GLY A 45 2.47 9.68 -7.28
N PHE A 46 1.91 8.76 -6.51
CA PHE A 46 1.91 7.33 -6.86
C PHE A 46 0.57 6.94 -7.47
N GLN A 47 0.62 5.99 -8.39
CA GLN A 47 -0.57 5.30 -8.87
C GLN A 47 -0.82 4.11 -7.96
N VAL A 48 -2.08 3.72 -7.80
CA VAL A 48 -2.47 2.64 -6.89
C VAL A 48 -3.38 1.67 -7.62
N TRP A 49 -3.05 0.39 -7.53
CA TRP A 49 -3.88 -0.70 -8.07
C TRP A 49 -4.24 -1.64 -6.93
N ILE A 50 -5.44 -2.19 -7.00
CA ILE A 50 -5.91 -3.17 -6.02
C ILE A 50 -6.15 -4.48 -6.73
N ASP A 51 -5.61 -5.56 -6.17
CA ASP A 51 -5.78 -6.90 -6.69
C ASP A 51 -6.16 -7.84 -5.55
N LYS A 52 -6.79 -8.94 -5.87
CA LYS A 52 -7.14 -9.96 -4.88
C LYS A 52 -6.40 -11.24 -5.21
N GLN A 53 -5.56 -11.69 -4.30
CA GLN A 53 -4.78 -12.90 -4.48
C GLN A 53 -4.95 -13.83 -3.29
N ASN A 54 -5.42 -15.06 -3.54
CA ASN A 54 -5.53 -16.10 -2.50
C ASN A 54 -6.24 -15.62 -1.24
N SER A 55 -7.37 -14.94 -1.39
CA SER A 55 -8.17 -14.40 -0.29
C SER A 55 -7.57 -13.17 0.39
N HIS A 56 -6.43 -12.69 -0.09
CA HIS A 56 -5.83 -11.46 0.43
C HIS A 56 -5.97 -10.33 -0.58
N ILE A 57 -6.21 -9.13 -0.07
CA ILE A 57 -6.21 -7.94 -0.90
C ILE A 57 -4.77 -7.44 -1.00
N GLN A 58 -4.33 -7.20 -2.23
CA GLN A 58 -3.00 -6.70 -2.48
C GLN A 58 -3.08 -5.34 -3.13
N ILE A 59 -2.30 -4.39 -2.62
CA ILE A 59 -2.22 -3.04 -3.15
C ILE A 59 -0.86 -2.89 -3.82
N LEU A 60 -0.88 -2.53 -5.09
CA LEU A 60 0.34 -2.25 -5.84
C LEU A 60 0.41 -0.76 -6.08
N SER A 61 1.58 -0.19 -5.85
CA SER A 61 1.77 1.26 -6.00
C SER A 61 3.08 1.52 -6.71
N LYS A 62 3.02 2.36 -7.73
CA LYS A 62 4.20 2.76 -8.50
C LYS A 62 4.20 4.27 -8.67
N PRO A 63 5.37 4.92 -8.75
CA PRO A 63 5.42 6.34 -9.06
C PRO A 63 4.74 6.61 -10.39
N GLU A 64 4.02 7.71 -10.45
CA GLU A 64 3.40 8.13 -11.70
C GLU A 64 4.50 8.57 -12.67
N VAL A 65 4.47 8.05 -13.89
CA VAL A 65 5.45 8.36 -14.92
C VAL A 65 4.80 9.26 -15.95
N ASN A 66 5.37 10.43 -16.15
CA ASN A 66 4.89 11.40 -17.16
C ASN A 66 5.70 11.26 -18.45
#